data_e618dc0f47a1673abb969e36c4e97d9a
#
_entry.id   e618dc0f47a1673abb969e36c4e97d9a
#
_cell.length_a   1.000
_cell.length_b   1.000
_cell.length_c   1.000
_cell.angle_alpha   90.00
_cell.angle_beta   90.00
_cell.angle_gamma   90.00
#
_symmetry.space_group_name_H-M   'P 1'
#
loop_
_entity.id
_entity.type
_entity.pdbx_description
1 polymer ?
#
loop_
_entity_poly.entity_id
_entity_poly.type
_entity_poly.pdbx_seq_one_letter_code
_entity_poly.pdbx_strand_id
1 'polypeptide(L)'
;MTRRIGILTSGGDCPGLNAAIRGVARAAYAMFDAEIVGIQDGYRGLIEGEWREMRRDEFSGILTLGGTILGTSRQPFRTMRVIGEDNVDKVKSMKKNYERMKLDCLVTLGGNGTHKTANLLSEEGLNVVSLPKTIDNDIWLTDVTFGFHTAVDIATDVIDRLHTTAASHGRTMVVEIMGNKAGWLTLYAGLAGGADIILLPEIPYDIDRVCEAVARRANAGKAFSILAVAEGAMDREEAAMKKKQRAEARAAMPYASVSHRIAAQIEQKIGVETRVVVPGHIQRGGSPSAYDRVLSTRFGVHAAQLIRDGVYGMAVGMHGHDVVHNPLREVAGKTKFVPQDHQIVQAARQMGICMGD
;
A
#
# COMPACT_ATOMS: atom_id res chain seq x y z
N MET A 1 -30.47 -15.25 -14.61
CA MET A 1 -30.32 -13.81 -14.92
C MET A 1 -28.85 -13.48 -15.00
N THR A 2 -28.42 -12.82 -16.05
CA THR A 2 -27.06 -12.31 -16.22
C THR A 2 -26.78 -11.28 -15.16
N ARG A 3 -25.65 -11.38 -14.43
CA ARG A 3 -25.23 -10.39 -13.44
C ARG A 3 -24.23 -9.42 -14.05
N ARG A 4 -24.46 -8.14 -13.86
CA ARG A 4 -23.64 -7.07 -14.41
C ARG A 4 -22.75 -6.49 -13.31
N ILE A 5 -21.42 -6.67 -13.44
CA ILE A 5 -20.42 -6.36 -12.41
C ILE A 5 -19.57 -5.19 -12.87
N GLY A 6 -19.63 -4.08 -12.14
CA GLY A 6 -18.70 -2.96 -12.30
C GLY A 6 -17.39 -3.23 -11.57
N ILE A 7 -16.25 -2.93 -12.20
CA ILE A 7 -14.93 -3.01 -11.56
C ILE A 7 -14.22 -1.66 -11.69
N LEU A 8 -13.68 -1.17 -10.59
CA LEU A 8 -12.82 0.02 -10.58
C LEU A 8 -11.55 -0.18 -9.74
N THR A 9 -10.50 0.52 -10.13
CA THR A 9 -9.24 0.60 -9.38
C THR A 9 -9.01 2.03 -8.92
N SER A 10 -8.74 2.26 -7.63
CA SER A 10 -8.65 3.60 -7.06
C SER A 10 -7.45 3.79 -6.14
N GLY A 11 -6.91 5.01 -6.14
CA GLY A 11 -5.73 5.38 -5.36
C GLY A 11 -4.41 5.09 -6.10
N GLY A 12 -3.29 5.00 -5.37
CA GLY A 12 -2.01 4.60 -5.98
C GLY A 12 -2.09 3.19 -6.55
N ASP A 13 -1.49 2.97 -7.70
CA ASP A 13 -1.38 1.63 -8.29
C ASP A 13 -0.39 0.74 -7.54
N CYS A 14 -0.46 -0.53 -7.81
CA CYS A 14 0.53 -1.52 -7.38
C CYS A 14 0.50 -2.75 -8.29
N PRO A 15 1.55 -3.56 -8.30
CA PRO A 15 1.54 -4.86 -8.97
C PRO A 15 0.45 -5.77 -8.41
N GLY A 16 -0.29 -6.47 -9.30
CA GLY A 16 -1.37 -7.39 -8.91
C GLY A 16 -2.79 -6.88 -9.21
N LEU A 17 -2.99 -5.60 -9.51
CA LEU A 17 -4.31 -5.06 -9.87
C LEU A 17 -4.95 -5.80 -11.03
N ASN A 18 -4.22 -5.98 -12.13
CA ASN A 18 -4.73 -6.69 -13.30
C ASN A 18 -4.98 -8.17 -13.02
N ALA A 19 -4.17 -8.80 -12.18
CA ALA A 19 -4.39 -10.17 -11.74
C ALA A 19 -5.70 -10.31 -10.93
N ALA A 20 -6.01 -9.33 -10.06
CA ALA A 20 -7.25 -9.30 -9.30
C ALA A 20 -8.47 -9.05 -10.20
N ILE A 21 -8.40 -8.08 -11.13
CA ILE A 21 -9.44 -7.82 -12.15
C ILE A 21 -9.73 -9.10 -12.93
N ARG A 22 -8.68 -9.77 -13.41
CA ARG A 22 -8.79 -11.05 -14.12
C ARG A 22 -9.42 -12.13 -13.24
N GLY A 23 -9.05 -12.20 -11.97
CA GLY A 23 -9.60 -13.15 -11.00
C GLY A 23 -11.10 -13.00 -10.84
N VAL A 24 -11.58 -11.77 -10.65
CA VAL A 24 -13.02 -11.46 -10.57
C VAL A 24 -13.74 -11.87 -11.84
N ALA A 25 -13.26 -11.40 -13.00
CA ALA A 25 -13.94 -11.60 -14.26
C ALA A 25 -14.03 -13.09 -14.66
N ARG A 26 -12.89 -13.80 -14.62
CA ARG A 26 -12.83 -15.19 -15.02
C ARG A 26 -13.61 -16.11 -14.08
N ALA A 27 -13.57 -15.83 -12.78
CA ALA A 27 -14.35 -16.58 -11.80
C ALA A 27 -15.85 -16.33 -11.98
N ALA A 28 -16.27 -15.09 -12.22
CA ALA A 28 -17.66 -14.77 -12.49
C ALA A 28 -18.17 -15.51 -13.74
N TYR A 29 -17.42 -15.46 -14.84
CA TYR A 29 -17.77 -16.19 -16.07
C TYR A 29 -17.84 -17.72 -15.91
N ALA A 30 -17.05 -18.29 -14.98
CA ALA A 30 -17.05 -19.72 -14.72
C ALA A 30 -18.18 -20.17 -13.80
N MET A 31 -18.62 -19.31 -12.88
CA MET A 31 -19.60 -19.66 -11.84
C MET A 31 -21.03 -19.31 -12.20
N PHE A 32 -21.24 -18.26 -13.01
CA PHE A 32 -22.57 -17.77 -13.38
C PHE A 32 -22.52 -16.95 -14.69
N ASP A 33 -23.69 -16.63 -15.23
CA ASP A 33 -23.76 -15.73 -16.39
C ASP A 33 -23.47 -14.29 -15.95
N ALA A 34 -22.42 -13.69 -16.50
CA ALA A 34 -21.91 -12.39 -16.07
C ALA A 34 -21.50 -11.51 -17.25
N GLU A 35 -21.67 -10.20 -17.06
CA GLU A 35 -21.11 -9.12 -17.86
C GLU A 35 -20.20 -8.26 -16.99
N ILE A 36 -19.06 -7.85 -17.52
CA ILE A 36 -18.10 -7.01 -16.80
C ILE A 36 -18.07 -5.62 -17.40
N VAL A 37 -18.21 -4.62 -16.54
CA VAL A 37 -18.12 -3.19 -16.86
C VAL A 37 -16.84 -2.63 -16.19
N GLY A 38 -15.90 -2.17 -17.01
CA GLY A 38 -14.70 -1.49 -16.53
C GLY A 38 -14.94 0.01 -16.35
N ILE A 39 -14.86 0.50 -15.14
CA ILE A 39 -15.00 1.92 -14.81
C ILE A 39 -13.61 2.55 -14.88
N GLN A 40 -13.45 3.58 -15.75
CA GLN A 40 -12.17 4.20 -16.02
C GLN A 40 -11.76 5.13 -14.87
N ASP A 41 -10.47 5.17 -14.55
CA ASP A 41 -9.89 6.07 -13.55
C ASP A 41 -10.57 6.08 -12.17
N GLY A 42 -11.06 4.93 -11.77
CA GLY A 42 -11.58 4.69 -10.42
C GLY A 42 -12.87 5.47 -10.11
N TYR A 43 -12.92 6.04 -8.91
CA TYR A 43 -14.10 6.82 -8.50
C TYR A 43 -14.35 8.06 -9.36
N ARG A 44 -13.33 8.62 -10.02
CA ARG A 44 -13.56 9.71 -10.97
C ARG A 44 -14.50 9.26 -12.08
N GLY A 45 -14.18 8.17 -12.73
CA GLY A 45 -15.02 7.66 -13.80
C GLY A 45 -16.42 7.25 -13.32
N LEU A 46 -16.57 6.73 -12.10
CA LEU A 46 -17.87 6.45 -11.52
C LEU A 46 -18.68 7.74 -11.29
N ILE A 47 -18.04 8.85 -10.92
CA ILE A 47 -18.68 10.17 -10.75
C ILE A 47 -19.07 10.77 -12.11
N GLU A 48 -18.16 10.74 -13.09
CA GLU A 48 -18.29 11.39 -14.39
C GLU A 48 -19.08 10.53 -15.41
N GLY A 49 -19.25 9.24 -15.13
CA GLY A 49 -19.95 8.29 -15.99
C GLY A 49 -19.07 7.78 -17.14
N GLU A 50 -17.78 7.59 -16.85
CA GLU A 50 -16.79 7.05 -17.79
C GLU A 50 -16.57 5.56 -17.55
N TRP A 51 -17.15 4.73 -18.41
CA TRP A 51 -17.07 3.28 -18.33
C TRP A 51 -17.13 2.63 -19.70
N ARG A 52 -16.74 1.38 -19.80
CA ARG A 52 -16.91 0.55 -20.99
C ARG A 52 -17.25 -0.88 -20.65
N GLU A 53 -17.95 -1.54 -21.53
CA GLU A 53 -18.15 -2.98 -21.47
C GLU A 53 -16.84 -3.67 -21.80
N MET A 54 -16.50 -4.72 -21.04
CA MET A 54 -15.27 -5.46 -21.24
C MET A 54 -15.56 -6.82 -21.88
N ARG A 55 -14.86 -7.11 -22.96
CA ARG A 55 -14.97 -8.41 -23.64
C ARG A 55 -14.18 -9.47 -22.87
N ARG A 56 -14.59 -10.72 -22.98
CA ARG A 56 -13.96 -11.87 -22.29
C ARG A 56 -12.50 -12.06 -22.67
N ASP A 57 -12.11 -11.75 -23.91
CA ASP A 57 -10.73 -11.86 -24.40
C ASP A 57 -9.78 -10.85 -23.77
N GLU A 58 -10.26 -9.68 -23.32
CA GLU A 58 -9.45 -8.65 -22.69
C GLU A 58 -8.85 -9.08 -21.34
N PHE A 59 -9.36 -10.11 -20.70
CA PHE A 59 -8.81 -10.69 -19.48
C PHE A 59 -7.72 -11.74 -19.74
N SER A 60 -7.36 -11.97 -21.00
CA SER A 60 -6.25 -12.81 -21.37
C SER A 60 -4.95 -11.99 -21.41
N GLY A 61 -3.83 -12.58 -20.95
CA GLY A 61 -2.52 -11.93 -20.97
C GLY A 61 -2.25 -10.87 -19.90
N ILE A 62 -3.27 -10.44 -19.12
CA ILE A 62 -3.09 -9.36 -18.15
C ILE A 62 -2.56 -9.80 -16.76
N LEU A 63 -2.42 -11.11 -16.51
CA LEU A 63 -1.96 -11.65 -15.22
C LEU A 63 -0.60 -11.09 -14.78
N THR A 64 0.29 -10.88 -15.71
CA THR A 64 1.66 -10.45 -15.46
C THR A 64 1.88 -8.95 -15.68
N LEU A 65 0.85 -8.22 -16.08
CA LEU A 65 0.95 -6.79 -16.32
C LEU A 65 0.90 -6.01 -15.00
N GLY A 66 1.87 -5.13 -14.80
CA GLY A 66 1.84 -4.12 -13.74
C GLY A 66 0.84 -3.00 -14.04
N GLY A 67 0.67 -2.09 -13.09
CA GLY A 67 -0.31 -1.02 -13.20
C GLY A 67 -1.75 -1.54 -13.27
N THR A 68 -2.62 -0.83 -13.98
CA THR A 68 -4.05 -1.19 -14.14
C THR A 68 -4.56 -0.86 -15.53
N ILE A 69 -5.27 -1.81 -16.16
CA ILE A 69 -5.91 -1.64 -17.47
C ILE A 69 -7.12 -0.71 -17.43
N LEU A 70 -7.59 -0.35 -16.24
CA LEU A 70 -8.74 0.55 -16.02
C LEU A 70 -8.33 1.99 -15.70
N GLY A 71 -7.02 2.26 -15.55
CA GLY A 71 -6.57 3.53 -15.02
C GLY A 71 -6.93 3.70 -13.53
N THR A 72 -6.41 4.74 -12.90
CA THR A 72 -6.69 5.05 -11.50
C THR A 72 -6.61 6.54 -11.24
N SER A 73 -7.36 7.02 -10.25
CA SER A 73 -7.27 8.39 -9.77
C SER A 73 -7.37 8.44 -8.25
N ARG A 74 -6.91 9.55 -7.66
CA ARG A 74 -7.09 9.83 -6.24
C ARG A 74 -8.28 10.74 -6.03
N GLN A 75 -9.34 10.21 -5.44
CA GLN A 75 -10.49 10.97 -4.98
C GLN A 75 -10.52 10.92 -3.44
N PRO A 76 -10.13 12.03 -2.75
CA PRO A 76 -10.06 12.03 -1.29
C PRO A 76 -11.43 11.80 -0.66
N PHE A 77 -11.55 10.81 0.24
CA PHE A 77 -12.81 10.51 0.93
C PHE A 77 -13.45 11.74 1.60
N ARG A 78 -12.62 12.62 2.18
CA ARG A 78 -13.10 13.86 2.84
C ARG A 78 -13.92 14.78 1.94
N THR A 79 -13.73 14.68 0.60
CA THR A 79 -14.44 15.53 -0.38
C THR A 79 -15.63 14.83 -1.03
N MET A 80 -15.93 13.58 -0.67
CA MET A 80 -16.99 12.81 -1.33
C MET A 80 -18.38 13.38 -1.07
N ARG A 81 -18.65 13.90 0.15
CA ARG A 81 -19.92 14.55 0.51
C ARG A 81 -19.86 16.08 0.40
N VAL A 82 -18.76 16.64 -0.12
CA VAL A 82 -18.62 18.09 -0.27
C VAL A 82 -18.98 18.46 -1.70
N ILE A 83 -19.99 19.31 -1.83
CA ILE A 83 -20.34 19.94 -3.11
C ILE A 83 -19.37 21.12 -3.28
N GLY A 84 -18.53 21.05 -4.31
CA GLY A 84 -17.54 22.07 -4.63
C GLY A 84 -18.12 23.19 -5.51
N GLU A 85 -17.25 24.03 -6.05
CA GLU A 85 -17.61 25.10 -7.00
C GLU A 85 -18.23 24.54 -8.30
N ASP A 86 -17.91 23.29 -8.65
CA ASP A 86 -18.49 22.52 -9.77
C ASP A 86 -19.96 22.13 -9.54
N ASN A 87 -20.48 22.36 -8.36
CA ASN A 87 -21.84 22.02 -7.93
C ASN A 87 -22.22 20.54 -8.08
N VAL A 88 -21.22 19.64 -8.09
CA VAL A 88 -21.42 18.20 -8.27
C VAL A 88 -21.58 17.49 -6.92
N ASP A 89 -22.76 16.88 -6.72
CA ASP A 89 -22.97 15.88 -5.68
C ASP A 89 -22.40 14.53 -6.14
N LYS A 90 -21.18 14.24 -5.70
CA LYS A 90 -20.42 13.05 -6.13
C LYS A 90 -21.12 11.75 -5.74
N VAL A 91 -21.73 11.68 -4.55
CA VAL A 91 -22.44 10.48 -4.10
C VAL A 91 -23.66 10.22 -4.97
N LYS A 92 -24.45 11.27 -5.21
CA LYS A 92 -25.62 11.17 -6.11
C LYS A 92 -25.22 10.81 -7.54
N SER A 93 -24.12 11.37 -8.05
CA SER A 93 -23.60 11.07 -9.37
C SER A 93 -23.15 9.61 -9.48
N MET A 94 -22.42 9.09 -8.48
CA MET A 94 -22.02 7.68 -8.45
C MET A 94 -23.22 6.74 -8.42
N LYS A 95 -24.25 7.01 -7.62
CA LYS A 95 -25.51 6.23 -7.58
C LYS A 95 -26.20 6.24 -8.92
N LYS A 96 -26.39 7.43 -9.52
CA LYS A 96 -27.01 7.58 -10.84
C LYS A 96 -26.26 6.79 -11.92
N ASN A 97 -24.93 6.83 -11.92
CA ASN A 97 -24.13 6.10 -12.89
C ASN A 97 -24.14 4.59 -12.65
N TYR A 98 -24.16 4.14 -11.38
CA TYR A 98 -24.37 2.73 -11.03
C TYR A 98 -25.68 2.20 -11.64
N GLU A 99 -26.78 2.96 -11.49
CA GLU A 99 -28.09 2.62 -12.07
C GLU A 99 -28.07 2.65 -13.61
N ARG A 100 -27.43 3.68 -14.23
CA ARG A 100 -27.28 3.76 -15.70
C ARG A 100 -26.52 2.58 -16.28
N MET A 101 -25.50 2.12 -15.60
CA MET A 101 -24.73 0.92 -15.96
C MET A 101 -25.51 -0.36 -15.70
N LYS A 102 -26.64 -0.29 -14.99
CA LYS A 102 -27.45 -1.43 -14.54
C LYS A 102 -26.62 -2.46 -13.76
N LEU A 103 -25.77 -1.97 -12.87
CA LEU A 103 -24.89 -2.85 -12.10
C LEU A 103 -25.66 -3.59 -11.02
N ASP A 104 -25.42 -4.90 -10.90
CA ASP A 104 -25.85 -5.71 -9.76
C ASP A 104 -24.87 -5.60 -8.59
N CYS A 105 -23.58 -5.36 -8.88
CA CYS A 105 -22.54 -5.16 -7.89
C CYS A 105 -21.41 -4.29 -8.41
N LEU A 106 -20.78 -3.53 -7.52
CA LEU A 106 -19.54 -2.80 -7.76
C LEU A 106 -18.38 -3.46 -7.01
N VAL A 107 -17.33 -3.87 -7.71
CA VAL A 107 -16.08 -4.35 -7.13
C VAL A 107 -15.07 -3.21 -7.14
N THR A 108 -14.57 -2.84 -5.96
CA THR A 108 -13.58 -1.76 -5.79
C THR A 108 -12.24 -2.33 -5.36
N LEU A 109 -11.17 -1.96 -6.07
CA LEU A 109 -9.79 -2.36 -5.73
C LEU A 109 -9.03 -1.13 -5.25
N GLY A 110 -8.65 -1.10 -3.96
CA GLY A 110 -7.95 0.07 -3.46
C GLY A 110 -7.49 -0.02 -2.01
N GLY A 111 -6.88 1.07 -1.55
CA GLY A 111 -6.39 1.22 -0.19
C GLY A 111 -7.47 1.75 0.77
N ASN A 112 -7.02 2.24 1.93
CA ASN A 112 -7.89 2.69 3.02
C ASN A 112 -8.94 3.75 2.60
N GLY A 113 -8.54 4.71 1.76
CA GLY A 113 -9.47 5.71 1.21
C GLY A 113 -10.56 5.09 0.34
N THR A 114 -10.20 4.09 -0.46
CA THR A 114 -11.13 3.35 -1.32
C THR A 114 -12.15 2.57 -0.49
N HIS A 115 -11.72 1.89 0.58
CA HIS A 115 -12.61 1.17 1.49
C HIS A 115 -13.59 2.11 2.20
N LYS A 116 -13.17 3.32 2.55
CA LYS A 116 -14.09 4.34 3.12
C LYS A 116 -15.18 4.74 2.14
N THR A 117 -14.82 4.99 0.88
CA THR A 117 -15.81 5.33 -0.15
C THR A 117 -16.68 4.12 -0.49
N ALA A 118 -16.12 2.91 -0.54
CA ALA A 118 -16.88 1.68 -0.72
C ALA A 118 -17.92 1.47 0.39
N ASN A 119 -17.54 1.69 1.65
CA ASN A 119 -18.45 1.63 2.78
C ASN A 119 -19.55 2.68 2.69
N LEU A 120 -19.21 3.93 2.33
CA LEU A 120 -20.17 4.99 2.09
C LEU A 120 -21.20 4.59 1.04
N LEU A 121 -20.77 4.03 -0.11
CA LEU A 121 -21.69 3.59 -1.16
C LEU A 121 -22.55 2.41 -0.70
N SER A 122 -22.01 1.51 0.12
CA SER A 122 -22.76 0.40 0.72
C SER A 122 -23.84 0.93 1.69
N GLU A 123 -23.54 1.93 2.52
CA GLU A 123 -24.50 2.61 3.38
C GLU A 123 -25.60 3.35 2.59
N GLU A 124 -25.26 3.84 1.40
CA GLU A 124 -26.20 4.45 0.45
C GLU A 124 -27.05 3.43 -0.34
N GLY A 125 -26.92 2.14 -0.03
CA GLY A 125 -27.74 1.06 -0.58
C GLY A 125 -27.20 0.39 -1.83
N LEU A 126 -25.94 0.66 -2.22
CA LEU A 126 -25.32 -0.02 -3.36
C LEU A 126 -24.69 -1.36 -2.93
N ASN A 127 -24.76 -2.35 -3.79
CA ASN A 127 -24.07 -3.61 -3.61
C ASN A 127 -22.58 -3.43 -3.93
N VAL A 128 -21.71 -3.53 -2.92
CA VAL A 128 -20.27 -3.31 -3.07
C VAL A 128 -19.49 -4.47 -2.45
N VAL A 129 -18.43 -4.90 -3.15
CA VAL A 129 -17.37 -5.78 -2.63
C VAL A 129 -16.02 -5.10 -2.84
N SER A 130 -15.16 -5.06 -1.83
CA SER A 130 -13.89 -4.35 -1.90
C SER A 130 -12.70 -5.28 -1.71
N LEU A 131 -11.62 -5.06 -2.49
CA LEU A 131 -10.38 -5.84 -2.42
C LEU A 131 -9.23 -4.98 -1.88
N PRO A 132 -8.41 -5.50 -0.94
CA PRO A 132 -7.37 -4.75 -0.26
C PRO A 132 -6.11 -4.62 -1.14
N LYS A 133 -6.01 -3.50 -1.84
CA LYS A 133 -4.93 -3.15 -2.76
C LYS A 133 -4.07 -2.03 -2.14
N THR A 134 -2.87 -2.36 -1.71
CA THR A 134 -1.83 -1.39 -1.31
C THR A 134 -0.49 -2.09 -1.13
N ILE A 135 0.61 -1.37 -1.40
CA ILE A 135 1.96 -1.82 -1.05
C ILE A 135 2.28 -1.60 0.43
N ASP A 136 1.48 -0.80 1.15
CA ASP A 136 1.74 -0.39 2.53
C ASP A 136 1.34 -1.47 3.56
N ASN A 137 0.58 -2.47 3.15
CA ASN A 137 0.03 -3.54 4.00
C ASN A 137 -0.74 -3.02 5.24
N ASP A 138 -1.39 -1.87 5.10
CA ASP A 138 -1.99 -1.09 6.19
C ASP A 138 -3.51 -1.26 6.34
N ILE A 139 -4.14 -2.19 5.61
CA ILE A 139 -5.58 -2.44 5.68
C ILE A 139 -5.91 -3.31 6.89
N TRP A 140 -6.89 -2.87 7.67
CA TRP A 140 -7.37 -3.58 8.87
C TRP A 140 -8.10 -4.87 8.48
N LEU A 141 -8.03 -5.89 9.36
CA LEU A 141 -8.66 -7.21 9.19
C LEU A 141 -8.20 -7.99 7.95
N THR A 142 -6.98 -7.74 7.48
CA THR A 142 -6.28 -8.62 6.55
C THR A 142 -4.81 -8.74 6.93
N ASP A 143 -4.27 -9.93 6.90
CA ASP A 143 -2.86 -10.17 7.21
C ASP A 143 -1.96 -9.62 6.10
N VAL A 144 -2.43 -9.68 4.85
CA VAL A 144 -1.67 -9.24 3.69
C VAL A 144 -2.56 -8.56 2.65
N THR A 145 -1.98 -7.54 1.99
CA THR A 145 -2.59 -6.85 0.85
C THR A 145 -1.82 -7.19 -0.43
N PHE A 146 -2.50 -7.30 -1.57
CA PHE A 146 -1.77 -7.56 -2.81
C PHE A 146 -1.01 -6.31 -3.30
N GLY A 147 0.15 -6.54 -3.88
CA GLY A 147 1.15 -5.54 -4.23
C GLY A 147 2.24 -5.37 -3.15
N PHE A 148 1.99 -5.80 -1.92
CA PHE A 148 2.94 -5.68 -0.81
C PHE A 148 4.20 -6.51 -1.03
N HIS A 149 4.06 -7.81 -1.34
CA HIS A 149 5.23 -8.68 -1.51
C HIS A 149 6.09 -8.31 -2.72
N THR A 150 5.49 -7.89 -3.82
CA THR A 150 6.26 -7.36 -4.96
C THR A 150 7.04 -6.10 -4.57
N ALA A 151 6.44 -5.20 -3.79
CA ALA A 151 7.13 -4.02 -3.30
C ALA A 151 8.26 -4.37 -2.30
N VAL A 152 8.07 -5.39 -1.46
CA VAL A 152 9.15 -5.95 -0.60
C VAL A 152 10.30 -6.44 -1.46
N ASP A 153 10.03 -7.25 -2.49
CA ASP A 153 11.07 -7.78 -3.38
C ASP A 153 11.86 -6.64 -4.06
N ILE A 154 11.16 -5.61 -4.56
CA ILE A 154 11.80 -4.45 -5.19
C ILE A 154 12.66 -3.66 -4.19
N ALA A 155 12.13 -3.38 -3.00
CA ALA A 155 12.88 -2.66 -1.97
C ALA A 155 14.08 -3.46 -1.46
N THR A 156 13.96 -4.78 -1.36
CA THR A 156 15.05 -5.69 -1.01
C THR A 156 16.13 -5.69 -2.08
N ASP A 157 15.77 -5.78 -3.38
CA ASP A 157 16.75 -5.70 -4.48
C ASP A 157 17.54 -4.38 -4.48
N VAL A 158 16.90 -3.27 -4.11
CA VAL A 158 17.60 -1.98 -3.93
C VAL A 158 18.62 -2.08 -2.79
N ILE A 159 18.25 -2.64 -1.65
CA ILE A 159 19.16 -2.80 -0.50
C ILE A 159 20.32 -3.74 -0.87
N ASP A 160 20.05 -4.86 -1.51
CA ASP A 160 21.06 -5.85 -1.93
C ASP A 160 22.13 -5.22 -2.83
N ARG A 161 21.70 -4.40 -3.80
CA ARG A 161 22.63 -3.66 -4.69
C ARG A 161 23.51 -2.67 -3.92
N LEU A 162 23.00 -2.09 -2.84
CA LEU A 162 23.74 -1.12 -2.05
C LEU A 162 24.84 -1.77 -1.18
N HIS A 163 24.68 -3.02 -0.77
CA HIS A 163 25.73 -3.73 0.00
C HIS A 163 27.10 -3.69 -0.69
N THR A 164 27.13 -3.97 -1.97
CA THR A 164 28.40 -4.03 -2.73
C THR A 164 29.08 -2.67 -2.86
N THR A 165 28.29 -1.63 -3.17
CA THR A 165 28.85 -0.27 -3.29
C THR A 165 29.18 0.33 -1.93
N ALA A 166 28.37 0.07 -0.89
CA ALA A 166 28.65 0.49 0.48
C ALA A 166 29.95 -0.13 1.00
N ALA A 167 30.17 -1.41 0.75
CA ALA A 167 31.39 -2.11 1.12
C ALA A 167 32.63 -1.56 0.38
N SER A 168 32.51 -1.26 -0.91
CA SER A 168 33.62 -0.77 -1.73
C SER A 168 34.09 0.63 -1.31
N HIS A 169 33.20 1.46 -0.77
CA HIS A 169 33.49 2.85 -0.41
C HIS A 169 33.59 3.10 1.10
N GLY A 170 33.23 2.13 1.93
CA GLY A 170 33.21 2.32 3.39
C GLY A 170 32.18 3.36 3.86
N ARG A 171 31.01 3.43 3.22
CA ARG A 171 29.99 4.47 3.45
C ARG A 171 28.76 3.94 4.18
N THR A 172 28.12 4.81 4.95
CA THR A 172 26.78 4.56 5.45
C THR A 172 25.75 4.87 4.37
N MET A 173 24.85 3.93 4.12
CA MET A 173 23.77 4.08 3.13
C MET A 173 22.42 4.13 3.82
N VAL A 174 21.62 5.14 3.51
CA VAL A 174 20.24 5.31 4.00
C VAL A 174 19.30 5.08 2.84
N VAL A 175 18.42 4.08 2.95
CA VAL A 175 17.43 3.76 1.93
C VAL A 175 16.06 4.19 2.43
N GLU A 176 15.40 5.13 1.73
CA GLU A 176 14.05 5.54 2.04
C GLU A 176 13.04 4.60 1.41
N ILE A 177 12.20 3.98 2.22
CA ILE A 177 11.21 2.99 1.79
C ILE A 177 9.81 3.56 1.98
N MET A 178 8.95 3.37 0.99
CA MET A 178 7.54 3.75 1.05
C MET A 178 6.80 2.97 2.16
N GLY A 179 5.58 3.32 2.42
CA GLY A 179 4.72 2.70 3.44
C GLY A 179 3.79 3.70 4.11
N ASN A 180 3.87 4.98 3.72
CA ASN A 180 3.06 6.07 4.23
C ASN A 180 3.16 6.20 5.78
N LYS A 181 2.20 5.64 6.52
CA LYS A 181 2.15 5.73 8.00
C LYS A 181 2.46 4.41 8.69
N ALA A 182 2.60 3.33 7.94
CA ALA A 182 2.84 1.99 8.44
C ALA A 182 4.21 1.48 7.98
N GLY A 183 4.97 0.91 8.90
CA GLY A 183 6.34 0.48 8.68
C GLY A 183 6.48 -0.92 8.09
N TRP A 184 5.40 -1.59 7.69
CA TRP A 184 5.44 -2.98 7.23
C TRP A 184 6.43 -3.21 6.10
N LEU A 185 6.38 -2.36 5.06
CA LEU A 185 7.25 -2.50 3.89
C LEU A 185 8.73 -2.34 4.28
N THR A 186 9.03 -1.34 5.10
CA THR A 186 10.38 -1.08 5.59
C THR A 186 10.89 -2.19 6.49
N LEU A 187 10.04 -2.73 7.37
CA LEU A 187 10.40 -3.82 8.27
C LEU A 187 10.77 -5.09 7.49
N TYR A 188 9.93 -5.47 6.53
CA TYR A 188 10.17 -6.67 5.73
C TYR A 188 11.39 -6.51 4.81
N ALA A 189 11.46 -5.41 4.06
CA ALA A 189 12.57 -5.18 3.13
C ALA A 189 13.91 -4.97 3.87
N GLY A 190 13.88 -4.25 5.01
CA GLY A 190 15.07 -4.03 5.82
C GLY A 190 15.61 -5.32 6.43
N LEU A 191 14.73 -6.19 6.93
CA LEU A 191 15.14 -7.49 7.47
C LEU A 191 15.64 -8.43 6.35
N ALA A 192 14.90 -8.51 5.23
CA ALA A 192 15.25 -9.36 4.10
C ALA A 192 16.55 -8.92 3.43
N GLY A 193 16.77 -7.62 3.27
CA GLY A 193 17.97 -7.04 2.67
C GLY A 193 19.16 -6.90 3.66
N GLY A 194 19.04 -7.36 4.91
CA GLY A 194 20.12 -7.33 5.87
C GLY A 194 20.53 -5.92 6.33
N ALA A 195 19.55 -5.01 6.48
CA ALA A 195 19.82 -3.69 7.05
C ALA A 195 20.28 -3.79 8.51
N ASP A 196 21.22 -2.95 8.87
CA ASP A 196 21.79 -2.89 10.23
C ASP A 196 20.93 -2.06 11.18
N ILE A 197 20.17 -1.14 10.61
CA ILE A 197 19.25 -0.24 11.32
C ILE A 197 17.94 -0.18 10.52
N ILE A 198 16.81 -0.32 11.21
CA ILE A 198 15.46 -0.23 10.62
C ILE A 198 14.64 0.79 11.40
N LEU A 199 14.21 1.87 10.75
CA LEU A 199 13.45 2.94 11.38
C LEU A 199 12.01 2.96 10.87
N LEU A 200 11.05 2.78 11.79
CA LEU A 200 9.62 2.66 11.50
C LEU A 200 8.84 3.85 12.04
N PRO A 201 7.68 4.19 11.44
CA PRO A 201 6.80 5.24 11.98
C PRO A 201 6.26 4.92 13.39
N GLU A 202 6.11 3.64 13.70
CA GLU A 202 5.53 3.15 14.96
C GLU A 202 6.53 3.12 16.12
N ILE A 203 7.82 3.23 15.82
CA ILE A 203 8.90 3.24 16.81
C ILE A 203 9.68 4.56 16.65
N PRO A 204 9.32 5.61 17.43
CA PRO A 204 10.00 6.91 17.33
C PRO A 204 11.48 6.78 17.64
N TYR A 205 12.32 7.18 16.68
CA TYR A 205 13.76 7.03 16.83
C TYR A 205 14.41 8.19 17.63
N ASP A 206 15.52 7.85 18.26
CA ASP A 206 16.49 8.77 18.84
C ASP A 206 17.74 8.76 17.94
N ILE A 207 18.10 9.92 17.41
CA ILE A 207 19.25 10.01 16.48
C ILE A 207 20.56 9.61 17.17
N ASP A 208 20.69 9.82 18.49
CA ASP A 208 21.90 9.43 19.22
C ASP A 208 22.03 7.90 19.26
N ARG A 209 20.94 7.16 19.42
CA ARG A 209 20.93 5.70 19.33
C ARG A 209 21.31 5.19 17.94
N VAL A 210 20.83 5.88 16.89
CA VAL A 210 21.22 5.57 15.50
C VAL A 210 22.73 5.80 15.31
N CYS A 211 23.24 6.93 15.75
CA CYS A 211 24.68 7.25 15.68
C CYS A 211 25.54 6.26 16.48
N GLU A 212 25.11 5.89 17.69
CA GLU A 212 25.76 4.86 18.51
C GLU A 212 25.84 3.51 17.78
N ALA A 213 24.76 3.10 17.10
CA ALA A 213 24.74 1.86 16.33
C ALA A 213 25.71 1.89 15.15
N VAL A 214 25.76 2.98 14.39
CA VAL A 214 26.73 3.17 13.30
C VAL A 214 28.17 3.16 13.83
N ALA A 215 28.46 3.94 14.88
CA ALA A 215 29.80 4.01 15.49
C ALA A 215 30.25 2.67 16.06
N ARG A 216 29.36 1.93 16.75
CA ARG A 216 29.67 0.59 17.28
C ARG A 216 30.07 -0.39 16.19
N ARG A 217 29.40 -0.33 15.02
CA ARG A 217 29.76 -1.17 13.87
C ARG A 217 31.12 -0.80 13.31
N ALA A 218 31.40 0.49 13.12
CA ALA A 218 32.70 0.96 12.66
C ALA A 218 33.81 0.52 13.61
N ASN A 219 33.61 0.66 14.92
CA ASN A 219 34.58 0.22 15.95
C ASN A 219 34.77 -1.31 15.97
N ALA A 220 33.77 -2.07 15.55
CA ALA A 220 33.86 -3.53 15.38
C ALA A 220 34.50 -3.93 14.03
N GLY A 221 35.08 -2.99 13.28
CA GLY A 221 35.77 -3.24 12.02
C GLY A 221 34.84 -3.43 10.82
N LYS A 222 33.56 -3.05 10.93
CA LYS A 222 32.61 -3.09 9.81
C LYS A 222 32.76 -1.81 8.99
N ALA A 223 33.11 -1.96 7.72
CA ALA A 223 33.44 -0.84 6.85
C ALA A 223 32.24 0.05 6.50
N PHE A 224 31.00 -0.47 6.60
CA PHE A 224 29.79 0.24 6.18
C PHE A 224 28.59 -0.10 7.07
N SER A 225 27.52 0.69 6.94
CA SER A 225 26.21 0.41 7.53
C SER A 225 25.08 0.69 6.54
N ILE A 226 24.02 -0.11 6.62
CA ILE A 226 22.80 0.08 5.82
C ILE A 226 21.64 0.40 6.76
N LEU A 227 20.97 1.53 6.50
CA LEU A 227 19.77 1.96 7.20
C LEU A 227 18.56 1.84 6.27
N ALA A 228 17.57 1.05 6.64
CA ALA A 228 16.25 1.04 6.02
C ALA A 228 15.33 2.00 6.79
N VAL A 229 14.88 3.06 6.15
CA VAL A 229 14.12 4.14 6.81
C VAL A 229 12.77 4.28 6.12
N ALA A 230 11.67 4.11 6.88
CA ALA A 230 10.34 4.38 6.37
C ALA A 230 10.17 5.88 6.07
N GLU A 231 9.51 6.23 4.94
CA GLU A 231 9.20 7.62 4.59
C GLU A 231 8.40 8.35 5.70
N GLY A 232 7.67 7.58 6.50
CA GLY A 232 6.88 8.06 7.64
C GLY A 232 7.61 8.03 8.98
N ALA A 233 8.89 7.61 9.06
CA ALA A 233 9.64 7.54 10.30
C ALA A 233 9.67 8.90 11.02
N MET A 234 9.64 8.86 12.35
CA MET A 234 9.57 10.06 13.21
C MET A 234 10.60 9.95 14.33
N ASP A 235 11.22 11.06 14.68
CA ASP A 235 11.93 11.14 15.94
C ASP A 235 10.93 11.32 17.12
N ARG A 236 11.47 11.30 18.35
CA ARG A 236 10.65 11.43 19.57
C ARG A 236 9.92 12.76 19.65
N GLU A 237 10.51 13.85 19.16
CA GLU A 237 9.89 15.17 19.17
C GLU A 237 8.72 15.23 18.20
N GLU A 238 8.92 14.75 16.97
CA GLU A 238 7.86 14.68 15.96
C GLU A 238 6.70 13.77 16.40
N ALA A 239 7.00 12.68 17.10
CA ALA A 239 6.00 11.75 17.61
C ALA A 239 5.09 12.40 18.67
N ALA A 240 5.61 13.33 19.47
CA ALA A 240 4.86 14.11 20.44
C ALA A 240 3.98 15.20 19.80
N MET A 241 4.24 15.59 18.56
CA MET A 241 3.50 16.65 17.86
C MET A 241 2.14 16.17 17.35
N LYS A 242 1.14 17.08 17.37
CA LYS A 242 -0.10 16.86 16.62
C LYS A 242 0.19 16.81 15.12
N LYS A 243 -0.61 16.03 14.37
CA LYS A 243 -0.43 15.80 12.93
C LYS A 243 -0.20 17.08 12.11
N LYS A 244 -0.96 18.17 12.39
CA LYS A 244 -0.83 19.44 11.67
C LYS A 244 0.52 20.11 11.97
N GLN A 245 0.89 20.19 13.24
CA GLN A 245 2.17 20.77 13.70
C GLN A 245 3.36 20.01 13.07
N ARG A 246 3.32 18.68 13.06
CA ARG A 246 4.36 17.87 12.43
C ARG A 246 4.46 18.11 10.92
N ALA A 247 3.33 18.24 10.23
CA ALA A 247 3.34 18.54 8.79
C ALA A 247 3.96 19.92 8.49
N GLU A 248 3.63 20.92 9.31
CA GLU A 248 4.21 22.28 9.22
C GLU A 248 5.70 22.28 9.54
N ALA A 249 6.12 21.58 10.61
CA ALA A 249 7.53 21.43 10.98
C ALA A 249 8.34 20.75 9.86
N ARG A 250 7.84 19.67 9.27
CA ARG A 250 8.50 18.99 8.14
C ARG A 250 8.60 19.87 6.90
N ALA A 251 7.56 20.64 6.59
CA ALA A 251 7.57 21.56 5.45
C ALA A 251 8.57 22.71 5.62
N ALA A 252 8.89 23.11 6.85
CA ALA A 252 9.87 24.13 7.17
C ALA A 252 11.32 23.62 7.23
N MET A 253 11.55 22.30 7.23
CA MET A 253 12.90 21.72 7.28
C MET A 253 13.63 21.87 5.93
N PRO A 254 14.95 22.11 5.94
CA PRO A 254 15.75 22.25 4.72
C PRO A 254 16.11 20.89 4.09
N TYR A 255 15.40 19.82 4.41
CA TYR A 255 15.66 18.47 3.96
C TYR A 255 14.55 17.98 3.04
N ALA A 256 14.94 17.31 1.94
CA ALA A 256 13.98 16.76 0.97
C ALA A 256 13.09 15.65 1.57
N SER A 257 13.59 14.92 2.57
CA SER A 257 12.87 13.85 3.25
C SER A 257 13.48 13.54 4.63
N VAL A 258 12.81 12.67 5.40
CA VAL A 258 13.31 12.20 6.70
C VAL A 258 14.69 11.52 6.57
N SER A 259 14.91 10.77 5.50
CA SER A 259 16.17 10.08 5.26
C SER A 259 17.34 11.05 5.01
N HIS A 260 17.09 12.15 4.31
CA HIS A 260 18.09 13.20 4.14
C HIS A 260 18.41 13.90 5.45
N ARG A 261 17.42 14.13 6.32
CA ARG A 261 17.64 14.66 7.66
C ARG A 261 18.51 13.72 8.51
N ILE A 262 18.17 12.43 8.54
CA ILE A 262 18.94 11.42 9.30
C ILE A 262 20.38 11.36 8.79
N ALA A 263 20.59 11.33 7.48
CA ALA A 263 21.94 11.31 6.88
C ALA A 263 22.76 12.52 7.32
N ALA A 264 22.21 13.73 7.22
CA ALA A 264 22.87 14.96 7.65
C ALA A 264 23.19 14.94 9.16
N GLN A 265 22.29 14.45 9.99
CA GLN A 265 22.51 14.32 11.44
C GLN A 265 23.63 13.32 11.77
N ILE A 266 23.72 12.20 11.07
CA ILE A 266 24.81 11.22 11.23
C ILE A 266 26.16 11.88 10.87
N GLU A 267 26.23 12.54 9.70
CA GLU A 267 27.47 13.23 9.28
C GLU A 267 27.92 14.31 10.28
N GLN A 268 26.96 15.11 10.78
CA GLN A 268 27.27 16.17 11.75
C GLN A 268 27.71 15.64 13.10
N LYS A 269 27.09 14.55 13.60
CA LYS A 269 27.36 14.04 14.96
C LYS A 269 28.60 13.16 15.05
N ILE A 270 28.86 12.33 14.04
CA ILE A 270 29.94 11.33 14.11
C ILE A 270 30.91 11.37 12.92
N GLY A 271 30.73 12.29 11.98
CA GLY A 271 31.68 12.49 10.86
C GLY A 271 31.73 11.35 9.84
N VAL A 272 30.72 10.46 9.83
CA VAL A 272 30.67 9.32 8.90
C VAL A 272 29.99 9.74 7.60
N GLU A 273 30.66 9.55 6.47
CA GLU A 273 30.10 9.84 5.15
C GLU A 273 28.83 9.01 4.89
N THR A 274 27.72 9.69 4.64
CA THR A 274 26.42 9.07 4.50
C THR A 274 25.78 9.43 3.15
N ARG A 275 25.16 8.47 2.48
CA ARG A 275 24.46 8.67 1.21
C ARG A 275 23.02 8.20 1.31
N VAL A 276 22.11 8.91 0.64
CA VAL A 276 20.68 8.61 0.63
C VAL A 276 20.27 8.08 -0.73
N VAL A 277 19.48 7.03 -0.71
CA VAL A 277 18.82 6.46 -1.89
C VAL A 277 17.32 6.46 -1.65
N VAL A 278 16.57 7.07 -2.56
CA VAL A 278 15.11 7.15 -2.52
C VAL A 278 14.53 6.46 -3.75
N PRO A 279 14.22 5.17 -3.70
CA PRO A 279 13.62 4.44 -4.83
C PRO A 279 12.27 5.02 -5.26
N GLY A 280 11.49 5.55 -4.31
CA GLY A 280 10.21 6.19 -4.56
C GLY A 280 9.23 5.27 -5.30
N HIS A 281 8.63 5.78 -6.36
CA HIS A 281 7.58 5.09 -7.12
C HIS A 281 8.03 3.81 -7.87
N ILE A 282 9.33 3.54 -7.97
CA ILE A 282 9.83 2.24 -8.49
C ILE A 282 9.23 1.08 -7.69
N GLN A 283 9.02 1.27 -6.38
CA GLN A 283 8.42 0.28 -5.49
C GLN A 283 6.94 -0.06 -5.84
N ARG A 284 6.29 0.72 -6.70
CA ARG A 284 4.91 0.49 -7.18
C ARG A 284 4.83 -0.15 -8.54
N GLY A 285 5.95 -0.24 -9.25
CA GLY A 285 6.00 -0.63 -10.65
C GLY A 285 6.31 -2.09 -10.89
N GLY A 286 6.37 -2.44 -12.16
CA GLY A 286 6.81 -3.74 -12.63
C GLY A 286 5.73 -4.82 -12.59
N SER A 287 6.14 -6.01 -12.98
CA SER A 287 5.30 -7.21 -13.01
C SER A 287 5.08 -7.74 -11.59
N PRO A 288 3.85 -8.17 -11.22
CA PRO A 288 3.62 -8.74 -9.91
C PRO A 288 4.43 -10.02 -9.70
N SER A 289 4.95 -10.21 -8.48
CA SER A 289 5.59 -11.46 -8.05
C SER A 289 4.61 -12.64 -8.16
N ALA A 290 5.15 -13.86 -8.15
CA ALA A 290 4.32 -15.06 -8.16
C ALA A 290 3.34 -15.07 -6.97
N TYR A 291 3.79 -14.62 -5.80
CA TYR A 291 2.94 -14.52 -4.61
C TYR A 291 1.75 -13.58 -4.84
N ASP A 292 2.00 -12.36 -5.31
CA ASP A 292 0.94 -11.37 -5.54
C ASP A 292 -0.02 -11.78 -6.67
N ARG A 293 0.46 -12.50 -7.70
CA ARG A 293 -0.43 -13.06 -8.74
C ARG A 293 -1.42 -14.07 -8.16
N VAL A 294 -0.95 -14.96 -7.30
CA VAL A 294 -1.79 -15.98 -6.64
C VAL A 294 -2.75 -15.32 -5.66
N LEU A 295 -2.25 -14.42 -4.81
CA LEU A 295 -3.04 -13.69 -3.81
C LEU A 295 -4.16 -12.87 -4.48
N SER A 296 -3.80 -12.05 -5.48
CA SER A 296 -4.74 -11.25 -6.25
C SER A 296 -5.82 -12.09 -6.92
N THR A 297 -5.41 -13.23 -7.52
CA THR A 297 -6.36 -14.18 -8.14
C THR A 297 -7.32 -14.74 -7.11
N ARG A 298 -6.83 -15.19 -5.94
CA ARG A 298 -7.66 -15.74 -4.86
C ARG A 298 -8.66 -14.71 -4.35
N PHE A 299 -8.23 -13.47 -4.16
CA PHE A 299 -9.13 -12.38 -3.74
C PHE A 299 -10.21 -12.09 -4.78
N GLY A 300 -9.83 -12.06 -6.07
CA GLY A 300 -10.79 -11.88 -7.16
C GLY A 300 -11.81 -13.02 -7.25
N VAL A 301 -11.37 -14.27 -7.07
CA VAL A 301 -12.25 -15.44 -7.03
C VAL A 301 -13.23 -15.34 -5.86
N HIS A 302 -12.75 -14.99 -4.67
CA HIS A 302 -13.60 -14.84 -3.49
C HIS A 302 -14.65 -13.72 -3.65
N ALA A 303 -14.26 -12.61 -4.28
CA ALA A 303 -15.23 -11.55 -4.62
C ALA A 303 -16.33 -12.06 -5.56
N ALA A 304 -15.97 -12.86 -6.57
CA ALA A 304 -16.98 -13.47 -7.46
C ALA A 304 -17.89 -14.47 -6.73
N GLN A 305 -17.37 -15.22 -5.75
CA GLN A 305 -18.18 -16.08 -4.89
C GLN A 305 -19.19 -15.28 -4.06
N LEU A 306 -18.75 -14.19 -3.41
CA LEU A 306 -19.64 -13.29 -2.66
C LEU A 306 -20.77 -12.74 -3.55
N ILE A 307 -20.43 -12.32 -4.77
CA ILE A 307 -21.41 -11.83 -5.74
C ILE A 307 -22.39 -12.94 -6.12
N ARG A 308 -21.90 -14.15 -6.41
CA ARG A 308 -22.77 -15.32 -6.70
C ARG A 308 -23.76 -15.57 -5.57
N ASP A 309 -23.30 -15.47 -4.34
CA ASP A 309 -24.08 -15.81 -3.15
C ASP A 309 -24.94 -14.62 -2.65
N GLY A 310 -24.86 -13.45 -3.33
CA GLY A 310 -25.62 -12.25 -2.96
C GLY A 310 -25.15 -11.59 -1.67
N VAL A 311 -23.86 -11.78 -1.30
CA VAL A 311 -23.24 -11.23 -0.09
C VAL A 311 -22.49 -9.96 -0.44
N TYR A 312 -22.98 -8.82 0.01
CA TYR A 312 -22.46 -7.50 -0.33
C TYR A 312 -22.10 -6.70 0.93
N GLY A 313 -21.49 -5.53 0.76
CA GLY A 313 -21.00 -4.69 1.86
C GLY A 313 -19.75 -5.28 2.54
N MET A 314 -18.99 -6.06 1.81
CA MET A 314 -17.83 -6.81 2.33
C MET A 314 -16.50 -6.34 1.75
N ALA A 315 -15.47 -6.39 2.57
CA ALA A 315 -14.07 -6.33 2.18
C ALA A 315 -13.48 -7.73 2.25
N VAL A 316 -12.85 -8.17 1.16
CA VAL A 316 -12.08 -9.42 1.14
C VAL A 316 -10.77 -9.22 1.91
N GLY A 317 -10.28 -10.25 2.55
CA GLY A 317 -9.01 -10.25 3.30
C GLY A 317 -8.38 -11.63 3.37
N MET A 318 -7.22 -11.70 4.03
CA MET A 318 -6.51 -12.93 4.33
C MET A 318 -6.38 -13.09 5.84
N HIS A 319 -6.63 -14.28 6.34
CA HIS A 319 -6.32 -14.65 7.72
C HIS A 319 -5.57 -16.00 7.72
N GLY A 320 -4.31 -15.96 8.12
CA GLY A 320 -3.40 -17.10 7.93
C GLY A 320 -3.29 -17.50 6.46
N HIS A 321 -3.79 -18.67 6.11
CA HIS A 321 -3.79 -19.17 4.73
C HIS A 321 -5.15 -19.05 4.02
N ASP A 322 -6.18 -18.59 4.72
CA ASP A 322 -7.55 -18.57 4.21
C ASP A 322 -7.95 -17.17 3.74
N VAL A 323 -8.64 -17.13 2.59
CA VAL A 323 -9.30 -15.92 2.15
C VAL A 323 -10.62 -15.79 2.90
N VAL A 324 -10.78 -14.65 3.57
CA VAL A 324 -11.95 -14.31 4.38
C VAL A 324 -12.61 -13.04 3.84
N HIS A 325 -13.75 -12.69 4.42
CA HIS A 325 -14.39 -11.40 4.18
C HIS A 325 -14.88 -10.80 5.49
N ASN A 326 -14.85 -9.48 5.56
CA ASN A 326 -15.24 -8.71 6.73
C ASN A 326 -16.21 -7.60 6.31
N PRO A 327 -17.17 -7.21 7.15
CA PRO A 327 -18.03 -6.07 6.84
C PRO A 327 -17.20 -4.80 6.57
N LEU A 328 -17.50 -4.09 5.49
CA LEU A 328 -16.80 -2.87 5.09
C LEU A 328 -16.73 -1.84 6.23
N ARG A 329 -17.79 -1.71 7.03
CA ARG A 329 -17.85 -0.81 8.20
C ARG A 329 -16.79 -1.12 9.27
N GLU A 330 -16.33 -2.36 9.35
CA GLU A 330 -15.31 -2.78 10.32
C GLU A 330 -13.89 -2.55 9.81
N VAL A 331 -13.70 -2.50 8.49
CA VAL A 331 -12.42 -2.28 7.81
C VAL A 331 -12.18 -0.79 7.54
N ALA A 332 -13.21 -0.10 7.07
CA ALA A 332 -13.09 1.27 6.58
C ALA A 332 -12.60 2.25 7.65
N GLY A 333 -11.52 2.96 7.34
CA GLY A 333 -11.00 4.02 8.21
C GLY A 333 -10.05 3.57 9.30
N LYS A 334 -9.83 2.29 9.47
CA LYS A 334 -8.84 1.75 10.40
C LYS A 334 -7.53 1.45 9.66
N THR A 335 -6.41 1.64 10.35
CA THR A 335 -5.08 1.38 9.80
C THR A 335 -4.42 0.27 10.61
N LYS A 336 -3.85 -0.70 9.93
CA LYS A 336 -3.03 -1.77 10.52
C LYS A 336 -1.58 -1.28 10.63
N PHE A 337 -1.22 -0.82 11.81
CA PHE A 337 0.15 -0.45 12.15
C PHE A 337 0.99 -1.68 12.52
N VAL A 338 2.32 -1.55 12.49
CA VAL A 338 3.24 -2.55 13.01
C VAL A 338 3.21 -2.49 14.54
N PRO A 339 2.77 -3.55 15.24
CA PRO A 339 2.87 -3.59 16.70
C PRO A 339 4.35 -3.61 17.13
N GLN A 340 4.69 -2.84 18.15
CA GLN A 340 6.09 -2.79 18.64
C GLN A 340 6.57 -4.13 19.21
N ASP A 341 5.64 -4.96 19.66
CA ASP A 341 5.86 -6.33 20.12
C ASP A 341 5.67 -7.40 19.04
N HIS A 342 5.51 -6.99 17.77
CA HIS A 342 5.35 -7.92 16.67
C HIS A 342 6.56 -8.86 16.55
N GLN A 343 6.31 -10.14 16.28
CA GLN A 343 7.35 -11.18 16.23
C GLN A 343 8.54 -10.82 15.33
N ILE A 344 8.30 -10.19 14.17
CA ILE A 344 9.36 -9.77 13.25
C ILE A 344 10.19 -8.62 13.85
N VAL A 345 9.59 -7.69 14.59
CA VAL A 345 10.30 -6.64 15.32
C VAL A 345 11.20 -7.24 16.38
N GLN A 346 10.67 -8.22 17.14
CA GLN A 346 11.45 -8.93 18.15
C GLN A 346 12.61 -9.71 17.52
N ALA A 347 12.38 -10.39 16.40
CA ALA A 347 13.44 -11.09 15.67
C ALA A 347 14.54 -10.14 15.21
N ALA A 348 14.20 -8.97 14.65
CA ALA A 348 15.17 -7.94 14.26
C ALA A 348 16.02 -7.49 15.45
N ARG A 349 15.39 -7.18 16.61
CA ARG A 349 16.08 -6.80 17.84
C ARG A 349 17.02 -7.90 18.35
N GLN A 350 16.56 -9.15 18.37
CA GLN A 350 17.35 -10.31 18.81
C GLN A 350 18.56 -10.59 17.91
N MET A 351 18.48 -10.22 16.63
CA MET A 351 19.62 -10.26 15.71
C MET A 351 20.57 -9.07 15.86
N GLY A 352 20.29 -8.12 16.77
CA GLY A 352 21.11 -6.95 17.00
C GLY A 352 20.86 -5.79 16.03
N ILE A 353 19.79 -5.84 15.24
CA ILE A 353 19.37 -4.73 14.38
C ILE A 353 18.85 -3.60 15.26
N CYS A 354 19.37 -2.39 15.06
CA CYS A 354 18.93 -1.21 15.78
C CYS A 354 17.60 -0.71 15.23
N MET A 355 16.61 -0.52 16.12
CA MET A 355 15.30 0.03 15.76
C MET A 355 15.18 1.53 16.08
N GLY A 356 16.26 2.17 16.57
CA GLY A 356 16.33 3.60 16.88
C GLY A 356 15.86 3.99 18.29
N ASP A 357 15.43 3.07 19.12
CA ASP A 357 14.93 3.30 20.49
C ASP A 357 15.86 2.84 21.61
#